data_761c878d66bd30796ea48d7c290b52b6
#
_entry.id   761c878d66bd30796ea48d7c290b52b6
#
_cell.length_a   1.000
_cell.length_b   1.000
_cell.length_c   1.000
_cell.angle_alpha   90.00
_cell.angle_beta   90.00
_cell.angle_gamma   90.00
#
_symmetry.space_group_name_H-M   'P 1'
#
loop_
_entity.id
_entity.type
_entity.pdbx_description
1 polymer ?
#
loop_
_entity_poly.entity_id
_entity_poly.type
_entity_poly.pdbx_seq_one_letter_code
_entity_poly.pdbx_strand_id
1 'polypeptide(L)'
;LQVGGSDKNELAEVAKLAEQFGYDEININLGCPSKKVQKNSFGACLMKEPDLVAECINNMVNSCKIPVTAKTRIGVDEIEDFEYLNNFINKIKQSGCKTFILHARNALLKGLTPKQNLNIPKLNYKMVYEIKKANPELEIIINGGVSQTEEIKKHLEHCDGVMIGRAIYQNPYFLTDIEKEIFNTNEVPSREQIAKQIISYLEEEVKLGTKVNHVMRHTVGLYHGQPGSKDWKRYLSDNMMARDSDFQKAKHIMTIVQNNEKANQLNS
;
A
#
# COMPACT_ATOMS: atom_id res chain seq x y z
N LEU A 1 -0.10 -11.06 -0.17
CA LEU A 1 1.04 -10.97 0.78
C LEU A 1 2.23 -10.25 0.14
N GLN A 2 2.94 -9.35 0.88
CA GLN A 2 4.23 -8.81 0.40
C GLN A 2 5.38 -9.34 1.27
N VAL A 3 6.46 -9.73 0.60
CA VAL A 3 7.67 -10.29 1.23
C VAL A 3 8.92 -9.54 0.79
N GLY A 4 9.99 -9.66 1.57
CA GLY A 4 11.31 -9.13 1.24
C GLY A 4 12.37 -10.15 1.60
N GLY A 5 13.28 -10.41 0.67
CA GLY A 5 14.37 -11.37 0.81
C GLY A 5 15.20 -11.41 -0.46
N SER A 6 16.31 -12.15 -0.41
CA SER A 6 17.22 -12.40 -1.53
C SER A 6 17.67 -13.87 -1.61
N ASP A 7 17.22 -14.70 -0.69
CA ASP A 7 17.43 -16.15 -0.79
C ASP A 7 16.29 -16.80 -1.58
N LYS A 8 16.62 -17.40 -2.70
CA LYS A 8 15.65 -17.99 -3.62
C LYS A 8 14.90 -19.20 -3.04
N ASN A 9 15.50 -19.94 -2.12
CA ASN A 9 14.87 -21.12 -1.51
C ASN A 9 13.89 -20.69 -0.41
N GLU A 10 14.29 -19.73 0.44
CA GLU A 10 13.40 -19.15 1.46
C GLU A 10 12.18 -18.48 0.81
N LEU A 11 12.38 -17.72 -0.27
CA LEU A 11 11.29 -17.07 -1.01
C LEU A 11 10.34 -18.09 -1.65
N ALA A 12 10.87 -19.21 -2.16
CA ALA A 12 10.07 -20.31 -2.70
C ALA A 12 9.18 -20.96 -1.60
N GLU A 13 9.76 -21.22 -0.42
CA GLU A 13 8.98 -21.74 0.71
C GLU A 13 7.89 -20.76 1.19
N VAL A 14 8.23 -19.48 1.25
CA VAL A 14 7.23 -18.45 1.61
C VAL A 14 6.13 -18.31 0.56
N ALA A 15 6.44 -18.54 -0.73
CA ALA A 15 5.43 -18.53 -1.79
C ALA A 15 4.43 -19.70 -1.62
N LYS A 16 4.89 -20.91 -1.27
CA LYS A 16 4.02 -22.05 -0.92
C LYS A 16 3.12 -21.73 0.28
N LEU A 17 3.71 -21.14 1.34
CA LEU A 17 2.96 -20.76 2.52
C LEU A 17 1.89 -19.70 2.20
N ALA A 18 2.20 -18.72 1.36
CA ALA A 18 1.23 -17.71 0.93
C ALA A 18 0.00 -18.35 0.27
N GLU A 19 0.21 -19.31 -0.64
CA GLU A 19 -0.88 -20.06 -1.26
C GLU A 19 -1.69 -20.87 -0.23
N GLN A 20 -1.01 -21.57 0.70
CA GLN A 20 -1.66 -22.36 1.76
C GLN A 20 -2.50 -21.51 2.71
N PHE A 21 -2.08 -20.27 2.99
CA PHE A 21 -2.84 -19.29 3.78
C PHE A 21 -3.96 -18.61 3.00
N GLY A 22 -4.17 -18.94 1.72
CA GLY A 22 -5.25 -18.43 0.90
C GLY A 22 -5.05 -16.98 0.41
N TYR A 23 -3.81 -16.52 0.28
CA TYR A 23 -3.55 -15.23 -0.37
C TYR A 23 -3.75 -15.33 -1.88
N ASP A 24 -4.35 -14.29 -2.48
CA ASP A 24 -4.62 -14.22 -3.93
C ASP A 24 -3.37 -13.96 -4.76
N GLU A 25 -2.33 -13.32 -4.15
CA GLU A 25 -1.04 -13.05 -4.77
C GLU A 25 0.09 -12.99 -3.74
N ILE A 26 1.32 -13.19 -4.20
CA ILE A 26 2.53 -12.89 -3.43
C ILE A 26 3.39 -11.85 -4.17
N ASN A 27 3.74 -10.76 -3.46
CA ASN A 27 4.49 -9.64 -4.01
C ASN A 27 5.89 -9.58 -3.43
N ILE A 28 6.93 -9.45 -4.27
CA ILE A 28 8.29 -9.23 -3.82
C ILE A 28 8.61 -7.73 -3.72
N ASN A 29 9.22 -7.31 -2.61
CA ASN A 29 9.62 -5.94 -2.38
C ASN A 29 11.01 -5.65 -2.97
N LEU A 30 11.04 -4.90 -4.06
CA LEU A 30 12.25 -4.43 -4.76
C LEU A 30 12.39 -2.89 -4.72
N GLY A 31 11.63 -2.22 -3.82
CA GLY A 31 11.55 -0.75 -3.85
C GLY A 31 11.84 -0.04 -2.52
N CYS A 32 12.01 -0.76 -1.42
CA CYS A 32 12.26 -0.15 -0.11
C CYS A 32 13.72 0.31 0.03
N PRO A 33 14.00 1.62 0.27
CA PRO A 33 15.36 2.14 0.38
C PRO A 33 15.89 2.18 1.83
N SER A 34 15.24 1.52 2.79
CA SER A 34 15.61 1.63 4.19
C SER A 34 16.96 0.94 4.49
N LYS A 35 17.78 1.55 5.37
CA LYS A 35 19.07 0.97 5.78
C LYS A 35 18.95 -0.43 6.39
N LYS A 36 17.88 -0.69 7.15
CA LYS A 36 17.61 -2.03 7.71
C LYS A 36 17.39 -3.06 6.61
N VAL A 37 16.65 -2.67 5.57
CA VAL A 37 16.35 -3.51 4.41
C VAL A 37 17.61 -3.78 3.59
N GLN A 38 18.41 -2.74 3.31
CA GLN A 38 19.69 -2.87 2.61
C GLN A 38 20.68 -3.77 3.36
N LYS A 39 20.77 -3.64 4.70
CA LYS A 39 21.63 -4.49 5.54
C LYS A 39 21.28 -5.98 5.42
N ASN A 40 20.03 -6.29 5.17
CA ASN A 40 19.53 -7.67 4.97
C ASN A 40 19.43 -8.03 3.49
N SER A 41 20.10 -7.29 2.60
CA SER A 41 20.22 -7.57 1.17
C SER A 41 18.88 -7.73 0.44
N PHE A 42 17.86 -6.89 0.73
CA PHE A 42 16.60 -6.86 -0.02
C PHE A 42 16.07 -5.43 -0.27
N GLY A 43 14.94 -5.28 -0.96
CA GLY A 43 14.35 -4.00 -1.32
C GLY A 43 15.04 -3.33 -2.51
N ALA A 44 15.18 -1.99 -2.49
CA ALA A 44 15.64 -1.23 -3.65
C ALA A 44 17.10 -1.53 -4.08
N CYS A 45 17.95 -2.03 -3.19
CA CYS A 45 19.32 -2.43 -3.56
C CYS A 45 19.32 -3.60 -4.56
N LEU A 46 18.31 -4.46 -4.54
CA LEU A 46 18.16 -5.58 -5.47
C LEU A 46 17.91 -5.14 -6.92
N MET A 47 17.53 -3.89 -7.16
CA MET A 47 17.45 -3.38 -8.52
C MET A 47 18.80 -3.40 -9.23
N LYS A 48 19.92 -3.42 -8.50
CA LYS A 48 21.29 -3.56 -9.04
C LYS A 48 21.70 -4.99 -9.33
N GLU A 49 20.86 -5.97 -8.95
CA GLU A 49 21.12 -7.42 -9.04
C GLU A 49 20.01 -8.14 -9.82
N PRO A 50 19.75 -7.76 -11.09
CA PRO A 50 18.59 -8.28 -11.83
C PRO A 50 18.62 -9.80 -12.04
N ASP A 51 19.80 -10.40 -12.13
CA ASP A 51 19.95 -11.86 -12.27
C ASP A 51 19.48 -12.59 -10.99
N LEU A 52 19.91 -12.11 -9.82
CA LEU A 52 19.50 -12.66 -8.54
C LEU A 52 17.98 -12.53 -8.34
N VAL A 53 17.42 -11.37 -8.69
CA VAL A 53 15.97 -11.14 -8.62
C VAL A 53 15.22 -12.10 -9.54
N ALA A 54 15.71 -12.29 -10.75
CA ALA A 54 15.13 -13.23 -11.71
C ALA A 54 15.14 -14.67 -11.20
N GLU A 55 16.24 -15.13 -10.58
CA GLU A 55 16.32 -16.45 -9.95
C GLU A 55 15.32 -16.58 -8.79
N CYS A 56 15.23 -15.58 -7.92
CA CYS A 56 14.27 -15.55 -6.81
C CYS A 56 12.83 -15.69 -7.31
N ILE A 57 12.44 -14.86 -8.27
CA ILE A 57 11.08 -14.86 -8.83
C ILE A 57 10.79 -16.18 -9.56
N ASN A 58 11.74 -16.72 -10.33
CA ASN A 58 11.56 -18.01 -10.99
C ASN A 58 11.27 -19.13 -9.98
N ASN A 59 12.00 -19.16 -8.87
CA ASN A 59 11.76 -20.15 -7.81
C ASN A 59 10.39 -19.96 -7.14
N MET A 60 9.99 -18.72 -6.88
CA MET A 60 8.64 -18.42 -6.34
C MET A 60 7.53 -18.89 -7.29
N VAL A 61 7.62 -18.52 -8.57
CA VAL A 61 6.65 -18.90 -9.61
C VAL A 61 6.52 -20.42 -9.76
N ASN A 62 7.63 -21.16 -9.69
CA ASN A 62 7.63 -22.62 -9.77
C ASN A 62 7.12 -23.30 -8.48
N SER A 63 6.95 -22.55 -7.40
CA SER A 63 6.63 -23.10 -6.07
C SER A 63 5.17 -22.89 -5.65
N CYS A 64 4.41 -22.01 -6.33
CA CYS A 64 3.01 -21.73 -6.04
C CYS A 64 2.21 -21.49 -7.33
N LYS A 65 0.88 -21.56 -7.23
CA LYS A 65 -0.04 -21.29 -8.36
C LYS A 65 -0.58 -19.86 -8.35
N ILE A 66 -0.45 -19.15 -7.21
CA ILE A 66 -0.87 -17.76 -7.11
C ILE A 66 0.11 -16.84 -7.86
N PRO A 67 -0.36 -15.72 -8.43
CA PRO A 67 0.51 -14.76 -9.12
C PRO A 67 1.67 -14.27 -8.24
N VAL A 68 2.89 -14.28 -8.80
CA VAL A 68 4.05 -13.63 -8.21
C VAL A 68 4.23 -12.27 -8.87
N THR A 69 4.09 -11.21 -8.09
CA THR A 69 4.14 -9.81 -8.54
C THR A 69 5.36 -9.09 -7.97
N ALA A 70 5.79 -8.00 -8.58
CA ALA A 70 6.97 -7.26 -8.13
C ALA A 70 6.65 -5.78 -7.88
N LYS A 71 7.07 -5.24 -6.71
CA LYS A 71 6.95 -3.81 -6.43
C LYS A 71 8.31 -3.15 -6.36
N THR A 72 8.59 -2.24 -7.29
CA THR A 72 9.89 -1.59 -7.45
C THR A 72 9.80 -0.07 -7.53
N ARG A 73 10.95 0.58 -7.70
CA ARG A 73 11.13 1.99 -8.05
C ARG A 73 11.43 2.12 -9.55
N ILE A 74 11.53 3.35 -10.05
CA ILE A 74 11.90 3.62 -11.44
C ILE A 74 13.42 3.69 -11.64
N GLY A 75 14.20 3.66 -10.57
CA GLY A 75 15.65 3.70 -10.58
C GLY A 75 16.23 3.57 -9.17
N VAL A 76 17.55 3.54 -9.08
CA VAL A 76 18.31 3.41 -7.82
C VAL A 76 19.59 4.24 -7.87
N ASP A 77 19.81 5.08 -6.86
CA ASP A 77 20.92 6.02 -6.73
C ASP A 77 21.06 6.91 -7.99
N GLU A 78 22.18 6.87 -8.69
CA GLU A 78 22.46 7.68 -9.87
C GLU A 78 21.82 7.12 -11.17
N ILE A 79 21.23 5.90 -11.10
CA ILE A 79 20.66 5.22 -12.28
C ILE A 79 19.14 5.47 -12.29
N GLU A 80 18.73 6.42 -13.11
CA GLU A 80 17.30 6.71 -13.37
C GLU A 80 17.13 6.95 -14.88
N ASP A 81 17.16 5.88 -15.66
CA ASP A 81 16.94 5.93 -17.10
C ASP A 81 16.01 4.80 -17.57
N PHE A 82 15.41 5.02 -18.75
CA PHE A 82 14.43 4.11 -19.32
C PHE A 82 15.04 2.75 -19.68
N GLU A 83 16.24 2.72 -20.26
CA GLU A 83 16.85 1.47 -20.72
C GLU A 83 17.17 0.56 -19.55
N TYR A 84 17.71 1.12 -18.48
CA TYR A 84 17.99 0.38 -17.26
C TYR A 84 16.71 -0.26 -16.68
N LEU A 85 15.65 0.56 -16.52
CA LEU A 85 14.39 0.07 -15.96
C LEU A 85 13.73 -0.97 -16.87
N ASN A 86 13.73 -0.73 -18.17
CA ASN A 86 13.14 -1.64 -19.15
C ASN A 86 13.90 -2.98 -19.20
N ASN A 87 15.23 -2.94 -19.16
CA ASN A 87 16.05 -4.16 -19.10
C ASN A 87 15.81 -4.95 -17.80
N PHE A 88 15.71 -4.25 -16.66
CA PHE A 88 15.38 -4.87 -15.39
C PHE A 88 14.01 -5.57 -15.43
N ILE A 89 12.97 -4.89 -15.92
CA ILE A 89 11.62 -5.45 -16.07
C ILE A 89 11.62 -6.63 -17.02
N ASN A 90 12.27 -6.54 -18.18
CA ASN A 90 12.35 -7.62 -19.16
C ASN A 90 13.05 -8.87 -18.60
N LYS A 91 14.10 -8.69 -17.80
CA LYS A 91 14.78 -9.80 -17.13
C LYS A 91 13.84 -10.54 -16.17
N ILE A 92 13.11 -9.81 -15.35
CA ILE A 92 12.18 -10.35 -14.37
C ILE A 92 10.94 -10.98 -15.05
N LYS A 93 10.44 -10.38 -16.11
CA LYS A 93 9.36 -10.92 -16.94
C LYS A 93 9.67 -12.33 -17.46
N GLN A 94 10.91 -12.55 -17.91
CA GLN A 94 11.37 -13.87 -18.39
C GLN A 94 11.32 -14.95 -17.29
N SER A 95 11.32 -14.55 -16.01
CA SER A 95 11.19 -15.45 -14.86
C SER A 95 9.73 -15.74 -14.47
N GLY A 96 8.76 -15.24 -15.24
CA GLY A 96 7.33 -15.53 -15.05
C GLY A 96 6.54 -14.43 -14.34
N CYS A 97 7.14 -13.34 -13.88
CA CYS A 97 6.42 -12.18 -13.33
C CYS A 97 5.73 -11.39 -14.46
N LYS A 98 4.42 -11.18 -14.33
CA LYS A 98 3.62 -10.44 -15.32
C LYS A 98 3.07 -9.11 -14.80
N THR A 99 3.07 -8.89 -13.49
CA THR A 99 2.50 -7.71 -12.85
C THR A 99 3.57 -6.94 -12.10
N PHE A 100 3.74 -5.67 -12.43
CA PHE A 100 4.71 -4.78 -11.82
C PHE A 100 4.05 -3.54 -11.22
N ILE A 101 4.32 -3.26 -9.96
CA ILE A 101 3.89 -2.03 -9.30
C ILE A 101 5.09 -1.07 -9.26
N LEU A 102 5.02 -0.01 -10.07
CA LEU A 102 6.12 0.94 -10.25
C LEU A 102 5.88 2.20 -9.41
N HIS A 103 6.68 2.38 -8.34
CA HIS A 103 6.69 3.66 -7.63
C HIS A 103 7.46 4.68 -8.49
N ALA A 104 6.76 5.67 -9.00
CA ALA A 104 7.27 6.67 -9.97
C ALA A 104 8.31 7.65 -9.36
N ARG A 105 9.21 7.14 -8.50
CA ARG A 105 10.34 7.86 -7.91
C ARG A 105 11.58 6.99 -7.90
N ASN A 106 12.74 7.61 -8.10
CA ASN A 106 14.01 6.97 -7.84
C ASN A 106 14.18 6.58 -6.36
N ALA A 107 14.95 5.56 -6.05
CA ALA A 107 15.38 5.18 -4.71
C ALA A 107 16.80 5.66 -4.43
N LEU A 108 16.99 6.55 -3.48
CA LEU A 108 18.31 6.95 -3.01
C LEU A 108 18.69 6.12 -1.77
N LEU A 109 19.65 5.22 -1.91
CA LEU A 109 20.06 4.29 -0.87
C LEU A 109 20.88 4.97 0.21
N LYS A 110 21.54 6.07 -0.12
CA LYS A 110 22.38 6.88 0.79
C LYS A 110 21.82 8.31 0.91
N GLY A 111 22.11 8.94 2.04
CA GLY A 111 21.81 10.38 2.25
C GLY A 111 20.37 10.69 2.65
N LEU A 112 19.39 9.81 2.40
CA LEU A 112 18.00 10.04 2.74
C LEU A 112 17.42 8.96 3.67
N THR A 113 16.52 9.38 4.54
CA THR A 113 15.66 8.46 5.30
C THR A 113 14.58 7.86 4.38
N PRO A 114 13.95 6.73 4.76
CA PRO A 114 12.81 6.18 4.01
C PRO A 114 11.68 7.20 3.78
N LYS A 115 11.39 8.04 4.79
CA LYS A 115 10.37 9.09 4.70
C LYS A 115 10.76 10.18 3.69
N GLN A 116 12.01 10.58 3.65
CA GLN A 116 12.53 11.53 2.67
C GLN A 116 12.53 10.96 1.25
N ASN A 117 12.83 9.68 1.08
CA ASN A 117 12.72 8.96 -0.20
C ASN A 117 11.29 8.90 -0.78
N LEU A 118 10.26 9.21 0.01
CA LEU A 118 8.88 9.32 -0.47
C LEU A 118 8.53 10.71 -1.01
N ASN A 119 9.38 11.72 -0.76
CA ASN A 119 9.04 13.11 -1.06
C ASN A 119 10.11 13.84 -1.88
N ILE A 120 11.41 13.62 -1.61
CA ILE A 120 12.53 14.38 -2.19
C ILE A 120 12.80 13.98 -3.66
N PRO A 121 12.95 12.68 -4.02
CA PRO A 121 13.08 12.34 -5.43
C PRO A 121 11.79 12.74 -6.18
N LYS A 122 11.94 13.38 -7.33
CA LYS A 122 10.80 13.84 -8.12
C LYS A 122 9.97 12.67 -8.64
N LEU A 123 8.67 12.90 -8.81
CA LEU A 123 7.79 11.95 -9.49
C LEU A 123 8.03 12.03 -10.99
N ASN A 124 8.23 10.86 -11.60
CA ASN A 124 8.41 10.72 -13.04
C ASN A 124 7.37 9.70 -13.58
N TYR A 125 6.12 10.15 -13.71
CA TYR A 125 5.03 9.33 -14.25
C TYR A 125 5.26 8.98 -15.72
N LYS A 126 5.90 9.88 -16.49
CA LYS A 126 6.18 9.68 -17.91
C LYS A 126 6.99 8.39 -18.13
N MET A 127 8.01 8.14 -17.33
CA MET A 127 8.80 6.90 -17.41
C MET A 127 7.95 5.64 -17.20
N VAL A 128 7.00 5.67 -16.27
CA VAL A 128 6.08 4.53 -16.04
C VAL A 128 5.18 4.30 -17.25
N TYR A 129 4.68 5.36 -17.88
CA TYR A 129 3.86 5.26 -19.10
C TYR A 129 4.67 4.72 -20.28
N GLU A 130 5.92 5.14 -20.42
CA GLU A 130 6.84 4.64 -21.45
C GLU A 130 7.13 3.14 -21.25
N ILE A 131 7.30 2.68 -19.99
CA ILE A 131 7.45 1.25 -19.67
C ILE A 131 6.20 0.46 -20.07
N LYS A 132 4.99 0.96 -19.75
CA LYS A 132 3.75 0.28 -20.17
C LYS A 132 3.64 0.21 -21.68
N LYS A 133 3.96 1.30 -22.38
CA LYS A 133 3.94 1.35 -23.85
C LYS A 133 4.93 0.36 -24.48
N ALA A 134 6.11 0.19 -23.87
CA ALA A 134 7.15 -0.73 -24.36
C ALA A 134 6.84 -2.21 -24.03
N ASN A 135 5.99 -2.46 -23.02
CA ASN A 135 5.61 -3.79 -22.54
C ASN A 135 4.08 -3.90 -22.44
N PRO A 136 3.33 -3.83 -23.55
CA PRO A 136 1.88 -3.79 -23.53
C PRO A 136 1.23 -5.05 -22.94
N GLU A 137 1.92 -6.18 -22.96
CA GLU A 137 1.49 -7.47 -22.43
C GLU A 137 1.63 -7.60 -20.91
N LEU A 138 2.40 -6.71 -20.27
CA LEU A 138 2.56 -6.68 -18.82
C LEU A 138 1.47 -5.84 -18.17
N GLU A 139 1.05 -6.25 -16.98
CA GLU A 139 0.23 -5.44 -16.09
C GLU A 139 1.12 -4.46 -15.32
N ILE A 140 1.01 -3.19 -15.65
CA ILE A 140 1.78 -2.10 -15.03
C ILE A 140 0.86 -1.26 -14.16
N ILE A 141 1.11 -1.31 -12.86
CA ILE A 141 0.37 -0.55 -11.83
C ILE A 141 1.25 0.62 -11.39
N ILE A 142 0.77 1.85 -11.61
CA ILE A 142 1.50 3.04 -11.18
C ILE A 142 1.28 3.34 -9.70
N ASN A 143 2.32 3.82 -9.02
CA ASN A 143 2.27 4.21 -7.62
C ASN A 143 3.05 5.50 -7.38
N GLY A 144 2.61 6.31 -6.45
CA GLY A 144 3.34 7.49 -5.94
C GLY A 144 2.58 8.81 -6.09
N GLY A 145 2.33 9.47 -4.98
CA GLY A 145 1.77 10.83 -4.93
C GLY A 145 0.26 10.95 -5.16
N VAL A 146 -0.39 9.93 -5.66
CA VAL A 146 -1.82 9.95 -6.01
C VAL A 146 -2.70 10.17 -4.78
N SER A 147 -3.59 11.16 -4.85
CA SER A 147 -4.42 11.62 -3.73
C SER A 147 -5.83 12.07 -4.12
N GLN A 148 -6.16 12.11 -5.42
CA GLN A 148 -7.45 12.54 -5.96
C GLN A 148 -7.92 11.59 -7.06
N THR A 149 -9.24 11.51 -7.28
CA THR A 149 -9.85 10.62 -8.29
C THR A 149 -9.51 11.02 -9.72
N GLU A 150 -9.32 12.32 -9.98
CA GLU A 150 -8.90 12.83 -11.29
C GLU A 150 -7.48 12.33 -11.66
N GLU A 151 -6.58 12.26 -10.67
CA GLU A 151 -5.24 11.69 -10.88
C GLU A 151 -5.34 10.20 -11.21
N ILE A 152 -6.24 9.45 -10.55
CA ILE A 152 -6.47 8.04 -10.83
C ILE A 152 -6.95 7.86 -12.27
N LYS A 153 -7.98 8.62 -12.69
CA LYS A 153 -8.53 8.56 -14.05
C LYS A 153 -7.45 8.81 -15.10
N LYS A 154 -6.64 9.85 -14.89
CA LYS A 154 -5.52 10.18 -15.77
C LYS A 154 -4.47 9.05 -15.86
N HIS A 155 -4.14 8.42 -14.75
CA HIS A 155 -3.18 7.31 -14.77
C HIS A 155 -3.72 6.06 -15.46
N LEU A 156 -5.03 5.79 -15.32
CA LEU A 156 -5.70 4.66 -15.98
C LEU A 156 -5.79 4.81 -17.51
N GLU A 157 -5.59 6.01 -18.06
CA GLU A 157 -5.43 6.21 -19.51
C GLU A 157 -4.11 5.61 -20.04
N HIS A 158 -3.13 5.35 -19.17
CA HIS A 158 -1.76 4.97 -19.55
C HIS A 158 -1.27 3.68 -18.89
N CYS A 159 -1.88 3.23 -17.82
CA CYS A 159 -1.50 2.07 -17.01
C CYS A 159 -2.71 1.20 -16.70
N ASP A 160 -2.47 -0.05 -16.32
CA ASP A 160 -3.55 -1.02 -16.03
C ASP A 160 -4.16 -0.84 -14.64
N GLY A 161 -3.45 -0.14 -13.74
CA GLY A 161 -3.92 0.09 -12.38
C GLY A 161 -3.17 1.22 -11.67
N VAL A 162 -3.73 1.62 -10.52
CA VAL A 162 -3.16 2.66 -9.65
C VAL A 162 -3.10 2.16 -8.22
N MET A 163 -1.90 2.13 -7.63
CA MET A 163 -1.73 1.84 -6.21
C MET A 163 -1.65 3.12 -5.39
N ILE A 164 -2.55 3.27 -4.45
CA ILE A 164 -2.63 4.41 -3.54
C ILE A 164 -2.17 3.98 -2.15
N GLY A 165 -1.29 4.74 -1.53
CA GLY A 165 -0.76 4.43 -0.19
C GLY A 165 -1.18 5.46 0.84
N ARG A 166 -0.37 6.49 1.03
CA ARG A 166 -0.51 7.47 2.12
C ARG A 166 -1.85 8.20 2.14
N ALA A 167 -2.40 8.54 0.99
CA ALA A 167 -3.68 9.25 0.90
C ALA A 167 -4.81 8.43 1.55
N ILE A 168 -4.90 7.13 1.23
CA ILE A 168 -5.89 6.23 1.83
C ILE A 168 -5.63 6.03 3.32
N TYR A 169 -4.37 5.88 3.76
CA TYR A 169 -4.08 5.74 5.18
C TYR A 169 -4.41 6.99 6.00
N GLN A 170 -4.24 8.18 5.41
CA GLN A 170 -4.58 9.47 6.04
C GLN A 170 -6.07 9.80 5.99
N ASN A 171 -6.75 9.37 4.94
CA ASN A 171 -8.17 9.53 4.72
C ASN A 171 -8.76 8.24 4.12
N PRO A 172 -9.03 7.20 4.93
CA PRO A 172 -9.58 5.95 4.43
C PRO A 172 -10.96 6.11 3.77
N TYR A 173 -11.71 7.14 4.12
CA TYR A 173 -13.00 7.42 3.50
C TYR A 173 -12.89 7.87 2.03
N PHE A 174 -11.71 8.25 1.56
CA PHE A 174 -11.43 8.50 0.13
C PHE A 174 -11.71 7.26 -0.75
N LEU A 175 -11.68 6.05 -0.17
CA LEU A 175 -12.10 4.84 -0.89
C LEU A 175 -13.55 4.92 -1.39
N THR A 176 -14.45 5.61 -0.68
CA THR A 176 -15.83 5.77 -1.12
C THR A 176 -15.98 6.67 -2.34
N ASP A 177 -15.09 7.65 -2.50
CA ASP A 177 -15.04 8.48 -3.70
C ASP A 177 -14.53 7.66 -4.89
N ILE A 178 -13.51 6.81 -4.66
CA ILE A 178 -12.98 5.87 -5.67
C ILE A 178 -14.06 4.87 -6.10
N GLU A 179 -14.79 4.27 -5.15
CA GLU A 179 -15.90 3.37 -5.45
C GLU A 179 -16.95 4.01 -6.35
N LYS A 180 -17.33 5.24 -6.04
CA LYS A 180 -18.34 5.99 -6.84
C LYS A 180 -17.80 6.37 -8.21
N GLU A 181 -16.61 6.95 -8.28
CA GLU A 181 -16.13 7.65 -9.48
C GLU A 181 -15.34 6.77 -10.44
N ILE A 182 -14.73 5.69 -9.94
CA ILE A 182 -13.92 4.77 -10.74
C ILE A 182 -14.69 3.47 -11.01
N PHE A 183 -15.32 2.91 -9.96
CA PHE A 183 -16.05 1.64 -10.10
C PHE A 183 -17.55 1.81 -10.34
N ASN A 184 -18.06 3.08 -10.36
CA ASN A 184 -19.47 3.39 -10.57
C ASN A 184 -20.42 2.70 -9.57
N THR A 185 -19.96 2.50 -8.34
CA THR A 185 -20.74 1.90 -7.26
C THR A 185 -21.78 2.93 -6.77
N ASN A 186 -23.07 2.60 -6.87
CA ASN A 186 -24.14 3.51 -6.48
C ASN A 186 -24.29 3.67 -4.96
N GLU A 187 -24.02 2.61 -4.21
CA GLU A 187 -24.14 2.60 -2.75
C GLU A 187 -22.79 2.40 -2.09
N VAL A 188 -22.38 3.34 -1.27
CA VAL A 188 -21.18 3.26 -0.44
C VAL A 188 -21.53 3.42 1.04
N PRO A 189 -20.81 2.77 1.95
CA PRO A 189 -21.12 2.85 3.37
C PRO A 189 -20.87 4.26 3.91
N SER A 190 -21.77 4.74 4.78
CA SER A 190 -21.54 5.94 5.55
C SER A 190 -20.43 5.74 6.59
N ARG A 191 -19.81 6.84 7.08
CA ARG A 191 -18.83 6.74 8.17
C ARG A 191 -19.41 6.07 9.42
N GLU A 192 -20.71 6.29 9.69
CA GLU A 192 -21.41 5.64 10.81
C GLU A 192 -21.45 4.11 10.63
N GLN A 193 -21.77 3.62 9.42
CA GLN A 193 -21.78 2.19 9.13
C GLN A 193 -20.36 1.58 9.26
N ILE A 194 -19.35 2.27 8.73
CA ILE A 194 -17.94 1.84 8.87
C ILE A 194 -17.53 1.81 10.34
N ALA A 195 -17.88 2.85 11.12
CA ALA A 195 -17.56 2.90 12.54
C ALA A 195 -18.21 1.74 13.33
N LYS A 196 -19.45 1.38 13.01
CA LYS A 196 -20.13 0.20 13.61
C LYS A 196 -19.40 -1.10 13.28
N GLN A 197 -18.98 -1.28 12.02
CA GLN A 197 -18.21 -2.45 11.61
C GLN A 197 -16.84 -2.54 12.32
N ILE A 198 -16.15 -1.39 12.48
CA ILE A 198 -14.88 -1.34 13.23
C ILE A 198 -15.09 -1.75 14.68
N ILE A 199 -16.18 -1.32 15.34
CA ILE A 199 -16.48 -1.71 16.71
C ILE A 199 -16.75 -3.21 16.80
N SER A 200 -17.56 -3.77 15.90
CA SER A 200 -17.82 -5.21 15.89
C SER A 200 -16.53 -6.02 15.68
N TYR A 201 -15.70 -5.62 14.74
CA TYR A 201 -14.38 -6.22 14.50
C TYR A 201 -13.48 -6.12 15.74
N LEU A 202 -13.42 -4.93 16.36
CA LEU A 202 -12.61 -4.71 17.57
C LEU A 202 -13.08 -5.60 18.73
N GLU A 203 -14.39 -5.81 18.88
CA GLU A 203 -14.96 -6.67 19.92
C GLU A 203 -14.53 -8.13 19.76
N GLU A 204 -14.49 -8.63 18.53
CA GLU A 204 -14.01 -9.98 18.22
C GLU A 204 -12.51 -10.10 18.47
N GLU A 205 -11.73 -9.14 17.98
CA GLU A 205 -10.28 -9.11 18.14
C GLU A 205 -9.85 -9.05 19.62
N VAL A 206 -10.55 -8.27 20.44
CA VAL A 206 -10.26 -8.20 21.89
C VAL A 206 -10.53 -9.55 22.56
N LYS A 207 -11.56 -10.29 22.17
CA LYS A 207 -11.81 -11.67 22.67
C LYS A 207 -10.67 -12.63 22.31
N LEU A 208 -10.00 -12.39 21.19
CA LEU A 208 -8.82 -13.15 20.73
C LEU A 208 -7.50 -12.66 21.37
N GLY A 209 -7.56 -11.64 22.25
CA GLY A 209 -6.40 -11.09 22.96
C GLY A 209 -5.69 -9.94 22.23
N THR A 210 -6.22 -9.45 21.10
CA THR A 210 -5.68 -8.29 20.41
C THR A 210 -5.88 -7.01 21.23
N LYS A 211 -4.85 -6.20 21.37
CA LYS A 211 -4.94 -4.93 22.11
C LYS A 211 -5.72 -3.88 21.29
N VAL A 212 -6.58 -3.13 21.96
CA VAL A 212 -7.40 -2.07 21.36
C VAL A 212 -6.59 -1.10 20.51
N ASN A 213 -5.41 -0.69 20.97
CA ASN A 213 -4.55 0.24 20.24
C ASN A 213 -4.00 -0.32 18.92
N HIS A 214 -3.92 -1.64 18.75
CA HIS A 214 -3.48 -2.25 17.49
C HIS A 214 -4.48 -2.03 16.36
N VAL A 215 -5.76 -1.94 16.68
CA VAL A 215 -6.84 -1.65 15.73
C VAL A 215 -7.07 -0.13 15.62
N MET A 216 -7.30 0.53 16.76
CA MET A 216 -7.74 1.92 16.77
C MET A 216 -6.74 2.91 16.17
N ARG A 217 -5.44 2.64 16.22
CA ARG A 217 -4.41 3.49 15.57
C ARG A 217 -4.60 3.63 14.06
N HIS A 218 -5.28 2.69 13.41
CA HIS A 218 -5.54 2.71 11.97
C HIS A 218 -6.82 3.48 11.61
N THR A 219 -7.62 3.88 12.60
CA THR A 219 -8.88 4.61 12.39
C THR A 219 -8.74 6.13 12.48
N VAL A 220 -7.54 6.65 12.78
CA VAL A 220 -7.25 8.08 13.01
C VAL A 220 -7.75 8.98 11.86
N GLY A 221 -7.70 8.48 10.63
CA GLY A 221 -8.12 9.20 9.43
C GLY A 221 -9.61 9.11 9.10
N LEU A 222 -10.40 8.29 9.80
CA LEU A 222 -11.80 8.00 9.43
C LEU A 222 -12.66 9.26 9.28
N TYR A 223 -12.46 10.25 10.16
CA TYR A 223 -13.18 11.53 10.14
C TYR A 223 -12.37 12.68 9.51
N HIS A 224 -11.44 12.37 8.61
CA HIS A 224 -10.65 13.39 7.91
C HIS A 224 -11.58 14.38 7.20
N GLY A 225 -11.31 15.70 7.38
CA GLY A 225 -12.11 16.78 6.76
C GLY A 225 -13.49 17.01 7.37
N GLN A 226 -13.91 16.26 8.39
CA GLN A 226 -15.21 16.41 9.03
C GLN A 226 -15.14 17.31 10.27
N PRO A 227 -16.25 18.00 10.63
CA PRO A 227 -16.38 18.64 11.94
C PRO A 227 -16.09 17.64 13.06
N GLY A 228 -15.35 18.06 14.11
CA GLY A 228 -14.94 17.16 15.20
C GLY A 228 -13.72 16.26 14.90
N SER A 229 -13.15 16.29 13.69
CA SER A 229 -11.96 15.48 13.33
C SER A 229 -10.76 15.71 14.25
N LYS A 230 -10.56 16.93 14.77
CA LYS A 230 -9.50 17.25 15.72
C LYS A 230 -9.75 16.59 17.08
N ASP A 231 -10.99 16.60 17.54
CA ASP A 231 -11.39 15.97 18.82
C ASP A 231 -11.26 14.45 18.73
N TRP A 232 -11.68 13.85 17.61
CA TRP A 232 -11.44 12.44 17.32
C TRP A 232 -9.96 12.06 17.43
N LYS A 233 -9.07 12.79 16.72
CA LYS A 233 -7.63 12.53 16.73
C LYS A 233 -7.03 12.68 18.13
N ARG A 234 -7.39 13.76 18.86
CA ARG A 234 -6.94 14.01 20.22
C ARG A 234 -7.38 12.88 21.13
N TYR A 235 -8.64 12.50 21.04
CA TYR A 235 -9.16 11.43 21.88
C TYR A 235 -8.48 10.07 21.64
N LEU A 236 -8.27 9.71 20.37
CA LEU A 236 -7.52 8.50 20.05
C LEU A 236 -6.09 8.55 20.60
N SER A 237 -5.43 9.71 20.49
CA SER A 237 -4.09 9.91 21.05
C SER A 237 -4.06 9.71 22.57
N ASP A 238 -5.00 10.34 23.27
CA ASP A 238 -5.00 10.40 24.73
C ASP A 238 -5.49 9.09 25.38
N ASN A 239 -6.36 8.33 24.72
CA ASN A 239 -7.04 7.20 25.34
C ASN A 239 -6.87 5.86 24.63
N MET A 240 -6.72 5.85 23.29
CA MET A 240 -6.75 4.62 22.50
C MET A 240 -5.37 4.16 22.03
N MET A 241 -4.39 5.06 22.02
CA MET A 241 -3.01 4.73 21.64
C MET A 241 -2.19 4.16 22.80
N ALA A 242 -2.69 4.27 24.03
CA ALA A 242 -2.06 3.67 25.20
C ALA A 242 -2.15 2.14 25.15
N ARG A 243 -1.16 1.48 25.80
CA ARG A 243 -1.13 0.00 25.88
C ARG A 243 -2.32 -0.58 26.65
N ASP A 244 -2.87 0.19 27.56
CA ASP A 244 -3.97 -0.18 28.46
C ASP A 244 -5.31 0.42 27.98
N SER A 245 -5.45 0.70 26.69
CA SER A 245 -6.69 1.23 26.12
C SER A 245 -7.87 0.26 26.33
N ASP A 246 -9.01 0.83 26.72
CA ASP A 246 -10.21 0.09 27.08
C ASP A 246 -11.21 0.04 25.91
N PHE A 247 -11.74 -1.15 25.62
CA PHE A 247 -12.75 -1.35 24.57
C PHE A 247 -14.02 -0.54 24.81
N GLN A 248 -14.50 -0.40 26.04
CA GLN A 248 -15.71 0.37 26.35
C GLN A 248 -15.54 1.86 26.05
N LYS A 249 -14.34 2.39 26.28
CA LYS A 249 -14.00 3.76 25.88
C LYS A 249 -14.01 3.92 24.37
N ALA A 250 -13.45 2.97 23.61
CA ALA A 250 -13.48 2.99 22.16
C ALA A 250 -14.92 3.04 21.61
N LYS A 251 -15.80 2.18 22.14
CA LYS A 251 -17.22 2.12 21.78
C LYS A 251 -17.95 3.43 22.09
N HIS A 252 -17.78 3.97 23.30
CA HIS A 252 -18.42 5.20 23.74
C HIS A 252 -18.10 6.38 22.83
N ILE A 253 -16.85 6.50 22.38
CA ILE A 253 -16.41 7.62 21.55
C ILE A 253 -16.88 7.55 20.13
N MET A 254 -16.86 6.38 19.53
CA MET A 254 -17.46 6.24 18.21
C MET A 254 -18.93 6.67 18.23
N THR A 255 -19.63 6.39 19.32
CA THR A 255 -21.03 6.84 19.54
C THR A 255 -21.14 8.37 19.64
N ILE A 256 -20.23 9.02 20.38
CA ILE A 256 -20.24 10.50 20.52
C ILE A 256 -19.98 11.19 19.17
N VAL A 257 -19.00 10.72 18.42
CA VAL A 257 -18.67 11.32 17.11
C VAL A 257 -19.83 11.14 16.12
N GLN A 258 -20.48 9.98 16.10
CA GLN A 258 -21.67 9.73 15.29
C GLN A 258 -22.84 10.68 15.63
N ASN A 259 -23.07 10.95 16.91
CA ASN A 259 -24.13 11.87 17.35
C ASN A 259 -23.83 13.32 16.97
N ASN A 260 -22.58 13.74 17.02
CA ASN A 260 -22.15 15.08 16.58
C ASN A 260 -22.29 15.27 15.06
N GLU A 261 -22.03 14.24 14.24
CA GLU A 261 -22.28 14.29 12.80
C GLU A 261 -23.78 14.47 12.49
N LYS A 262 -24.65 13.73 13.17
CA LYS A 262 -26.12 13.87 13.00
C LYS A 262 -26.62 15.25 13.39
N ALA A 263 -26.14 15.80 14.50
CA ALA A 263 -26.52 17.15 14.93
C ALA A 263 -26.09 18.23 13.95
N ASN A 264 -24.93 18.08 13.30
CA ASN A 264 -24.43 19.02 12.29
C ASN A 264 -25.16 18.90 10.94
N GLN A 265 -25.63 17.70 10.57
CA GLN A 265 -26.43 17.48 9.35
C GLN A 265 -27.88 18.02 9.48
N LEU A 266 -28.41 18.12 10.69
CA LEU A 266 -29.75 18.69 10.97
C LEU A 266 -29.72 20.23 11.01
N ASN A 267 -28.53 20.84 11.13
CA ASN A 267 -28.33 22.29 11.19
C ASN A 267 -27.75 22.90 9.90
N SER A 268 -27.55 22.09 8.85
CA SER A 268 -27.11 22.48 7.50
C SER A 268 -28.25 22.33 6.49
#